data_4f8df5530b01cf7e6e6c020ad075818b
#
_entry.id   4f8df5530b01cf7e6e6c020ad075818b
#
_cell.length_a   1.000
_cell.length_b   1.000
_cell.length_c   1.000
_cell.angle_alpha   90.00
_cell.angle_beta   90.00
_cell.angle_gamma   90.00
#
_symmetry.space_group_name_H-M   'P 1'
#
loop_
_entity.id
_entity.type
_entity.pdbx_description
1 polymer ?
#
loop_
_entity_poly.entity_id
_entity_poly.type
_entity_poly.pdbx_seq_one_letter_code
_entity_poly.pdbx_strand_id
1 'polypeptide(L)'
;MMKFTPLLAGCLLAAAVAVPASANQTVYRTTLSGANESPPNASPAFGDALVTLDDAAFTVAVHVTFSGLSAPASAGHIHCCTAVPGVGNIGVFVGFTGFPGAVSGTYDNTFSLTNAAFNTLLTGVMDGRSYVNIHNANFPAGEIRGFLAAVPEPSTYALMLGGLGLAGLFARRRRAG
;
A
#
# COMPACT_ATOMS: atom_id res chain seq x y z
N MET A 1 -69.66 13.20 -18.56
CA MET A 1 -68.79 13.57 -17.40
C MET A 1 -67.72 12.52 -17.29
N MET A 2 -66.54 12.78 -17.86
CA MET A 2 -65.35 11.88 -17.74
C MET A 2 -64.55 12.32 -16.52
N LYS A 3 -64.30 11.39 -15.57
CA LYS A 3 -63.47 11.60 -14.39
C LYS A 3 -62.02 11.24 -14.75
N PHE A 4 -61.15 12.24 -14.74
CA PHE A 4 -59.69 12.04 -14.81
C PHE A 4 -59.14 11.73 -13.42
N THR A 5 -58.52 10.57 -13.26
CA THR A 5 -57.79 10.19 -12.05
C THR A 5 -56.32 10.54 -12.28
N PRO A 6 -55.66 11.32 -11.43
CA PRO A 6 -54.23 11.57 -11.58
C PRO A 6 -53.45 10.39 -11.04
N LEU A 7 -52.55 9.82 -11.87
CA LEU A 7 -51.51 8.88 -11.44
C LEU A 7 -50.42 9.69 -10.68
N LEU A 8 -50.30 9.46 -9.39
CA LEU A 8 -49.15 9.90 -8.62
C LEU A 8 -47.93 9.00 -8.97
N ALA A 9 -47.00 9.56 -9.72
CA ALA A 9 -45.69 8.96 -9.91
C ALA A 9 -44.84 9.17 -8.65
N GLY A 10 -44.73 8.12 -7.80
CA GLY A 10 -43.85 8.11 -6.65
C GLY A 10 -42.37 8.05 -7.08
N CYS A 11 -41.66 9.17 -6.91
CA CYS A 11 -40.22 9.20 -7.00
C CYS A 11 -39.63 8.50 -5.75
N LEU A 12 -39.16 7.24 -5.89
CA LEU A 12 -38.34 6.62 -4.88
C LEU A 12 -36.96 7.30 -4.93
N LEU A 13 -36.69 8.16 -3.96
CA LEU A 13 -35.38 8.72 -3.71
C LEU A 13 -34.58 7.62 -2.99
N ALA A 14 -33.72 6.90 -3.70
CA ALA A 14 -32.76 5.99 -3.07
C ALA A 14 -31.70 6.85 -2.36
N ALA A 15 -31.83 6.96 -1.05
CA ALA A 15 -30.78 7.55 -0.20
C ALA A 15 -29.55 6.64 -0.25
N ALA A 16 -28.52 7.06 -0.96
CA ALA A 16 -27.20 6.45 -0.87
C ALA A 16 -26.66 6.76 0.53
N VAL A 17 -26.63 5.74 1.38
CA VAL A 17 -25.92 5.81 2.67
C VAL A 17 -24.42 5.86 2.34
N ALA A 18 -23.83 7.04 2.40
CA ALA A 18 -22.39 7.21 2.36
C ALA A 18 -21.86 6.65 3.68
N VAL A 19 -21.26 5.45 3.63
CA VAL A 19 -20.45 4.95 4.74
C VAL A 19 -19.21 5.83 4.76
N PRO A 20 -18.88 6.50 5.89
CA PRO A 20 -17.63 7.25 5.97
C PRO A 20 -16.48 6.27 5.75
N ALA A 21 -15.69 6.47 4.71
CA ALA A 21 -14.40 5.81 4.59
C ALA A 21 -13.57 6.28 5.79
N SER A 22 -13.11 5.35 6.62
CA SER A 22 -12.12 5.63 7.66
C SER A 22 -10.81 5.94 6.94
N ALA A 23 -10.59 7.23 6.64
CA ALA A 23 -9.56 7.71 5.72
C ALA A 23 -8.19 7.89 6.39
N ASN A 24 -7.95 7.27 7.54
CA ASN A 24 -6.73 7.50 8.31
C ASN A 24 -5.62 6.47 8.04
N GLN A 25 -5.91 5.40 7.30
CA GLN A 25 -4.94 4.35 7.04
C GLN A 25 -4.77 4.12 5.55
N THR A 26 -3.52 4.18 5.09
CA THR A 26 -3.15 3.82 3.72
C THR A 26 -2.23 2.62 3.74
N VAL A 27 -2.53 1.63 2.89
CA VAL A 27 -1.80 0.37 2.81
C VAL A 27 -0.89 0.38 1.58
N TYR A 28 0.37 0.00 1.80
CA TYR A 28 1.39 -0.17 0.78
C TYR A 28 1.91 -1.59 0.81
N ARG A 29 2.24 -2.11 -0.36
CA ARG A 29 2.76 -3.48 -0.50
C ARG A 29 3.95 -3.51 -1.45
N THR A 30 4.82 -4.51 -1.24
CA THR A 30 5.87 -4.86 -2.19
C THR A 30 6.28 -6.32 -2.05
N THR A 31 6.80 -6.90 -3.13
CA THR A 31 7.54 -8.15 -3.10
C THR A 31 9.03 -7.86 -2.97
N LEU A 32 9.75 -8.67 -2.17
CA LEU A 32 11.17 -8.52 -1.91
C LEU A 32 11.93 -9.57 -2.71
N SER A 33 12.97 -9.16 -3.44
CA SER A 33 13.83 -10.07 -4.20
C SER A 33 15.25 -9.53 -4.34
N GLY A 34 16.21 -10.41 -4.61
CA GLY A 34 17.58 -10.02 -4.92
C GLY A 34 17.70 -9.25 -6.25
N ALA A 35 16.84 -9.53 -7.21
CA ALA A 35 16.79 -8.81 -8.48
C ALA A 35 16.45 -7.33 -8.33
N ASN A 36 15.74 -6.96 -7.26
CA ASN A 36 15.39 -5.58 -6.95
C ASN A 36 16.50 -4.83 -6.19
N GLU A 37 17.58 -5.50 -5.78
CA GLU A 37 18.70 -4.85 -5.08
C GLU A 37 19.47 -3.87 -5.97
N SER A 38 20.30 -3.03 -5.35
CA SER A 38 21.16 -2.09 -6.08
C SER A 38 22.59 -2.12 -5.55
N PRO A 39 23.54 -2.76 -6.29
CA PRO A 39 23.29 -3.52 -7.53
C PRO A 39 22.45 -4.78 -7.31
N PRO A 40 21.75 -5.28 -8.34
CA PRO A 40 21.02 -6.55 -8.28
C PRO A 40 21.94 -7.72 -7.89
N ASN A 41 21.38 -8.68 -7.16
CA ASN A 41 22.07 -9.93 -6.83
C ASN A 41 21.26 -11.15 -7.28
N ALA A 42 21.90 -12.32 -7.30
CA ALA A 42 21.30 -13.58 -7.77
C ALA A 42 20.70 -14.43 -6.63
N SER A 43 20.40 -13.84 -5.46
CA SER A 43 19.77 -14.58 -4.37
C SER A 43 18.40 -15.10 -4.81
N PRO A 44 18.09 -16.39 -4.57
CA PRO A 44 16.77 -16.97 -4.80
C PRO A 44 15.78 -16.63 -3.68
N ALA A 45 16.22 -15.94 -2.63
CA ALA A 45 15.39 -15.55 -1.52
C ALA A 45 14.26 -14.59 -1.98
N PHE A 46 13.14 -14.67 -1.33
CA PHE A 46 11.97 -13.84 -1.61
C PHE A 46 11.24 -13.44 -0.33
N GLY A 47 10.41 -12.44 -0.44
CA GLY A 47 9.55 -11.98 0.65
C GLY A 47 8.43 -11.10 0.16
N ASP A 48 7.52 -10.79 1.08
CA ASP A 48 6.45 -9.82 0.92
C ASP A 48 6.47 -8.86 2.10
N ALA A 49 6.22 -7.59 1.84
CA ALA A 49 6.06 -6.58 2.87
C ALA A 49 4.73 -5.84 2.69
N LEU A 50 3.99 -5.69 3.78
CA LEU A 50 2.82 -4.85 3.90
C LEU A 50 3.13 -3.76 4.93
N VAL A 51 2.94 -2.51 4.55
CA VAL A 51 3.16 -1.34 5.39
C VAL A 51 1.89 -0.52 5.44
N THR A 52 1.33 -0.34 6.64
CA THR A 52 0.15 0.49 6.85
C THR A 52 0.57 1.79 7.54
N LEU A 53 0.27 2.92 6.93
CA LEU A 53 0.50 4.25 7.48
C LEU A 53 -0.82 4.80 8.02
N ASP A 54 -0.85 5.19 9.31
CA ASP A 54 -1.99 5.84 9.96
C ASP A 54 -1.63 7.30 10.22
N ASP A 55 -2.27 8.21 9.51
CA ASP A 55 -1.98 9.64 9.55
C ASP A 55 -2.58 10.34 10.79
N ALA A 56 -3.57 9.75 11.44
CA ALA A 56 -4.12 10.28 12.68
C ALA A 56 -3.23 9.93 13.90
N ALA A 57 -2.64 8.74 13.89
CA ALA A 57 -1.79 8.25 14.97
C ALA A 57 -0.29 8.47 14.73
N PHE A 58 0.11 8.85 13.51
CA PHE A 58 1.51 8.92 13.04
C PHE A 58 2.24 7.60 13.26
N THR A 59 1.57 6.48 12.95
CA THR A 59 2.14 5.13 13.12
C THR A 59 2.41 4.45 11.78
N VAL A 60 3.39 3.54 11.82
CA VAL A 60 3.81 2.69 10.72
C VAL A 60 3.72 1.26 11.19
N ALA A 61 2.66 0.53 10.80
CA ALA A 61 2.56 -0.90 11.04
C ALA A 61 3.22 -1.66 9.88
N VAL A 62 4.09 -2.60 10.21
CA VAL A 62 4.89 -3.37 9.27
C VAL A 62 4.61 -4.85 9.47
N HIS A 63 4.22 -5.53 8.39
CA HIS A 63 4.15 -6.99 8.31
C HIS A 63 5.08 -7.45 7.19
N VAL A 64 6.05 -8.32 7.50
CA VAL A 64 7.01 -8.86 6.52
C VAL A 64 7.05 -10.37 6.65
N THR A 65 6.95 -11.06 5.52
CA THR A 65 7.27 -12.48 5.41
C THR A 65 8.48 -12.64 4.49
N PHE A 66 9.37 -13.56 4.81
CA PHE A 66 10.56 -13.83 3.99
C PHE A 66 10.96 -15.30 4.06
N SER A 67 11.62 -15.78 3.03
CA SER A 67 12.04 -17.16 2.92
C SER A 67 13.30 -17.33 2.04
N GLY A 68 14.11 -18.31 2.43
CA GLY A 68 15.24 -18.76 1.63
C GLY A 68 16.44 -17.82 1.63
N LEU A 69 16.61 -16.98 2.67
CA LEU A 69 17.83 -16.18 2.81
C LEU A 69 19.08 -17.08 2.85
N SER A 70 20.17 -16.61 2.27
CA SER A 70 21.44 -17.31 2.18
C SER A 70 22.20 -17.45 3.51
N ALA A 71 21.83 -16.63 4.50
CA ALA A 71 22.25 -16.67 5.89
C ALA A 71 21.12 -16.09 6.77
N PRO A 72 21.13 -16.35 8.11
CA PRO A 72 20.17 -15.73 9.01
C PRO A 72 20.14 -14.21 8.85
N ALA A 73 18.94 -13.63 8.81
CA ALA A 73 18.79 -12.19 8.71
C ALA A 73 19.50 -11.48 9.85
N SER A 74 20.23 -10.44 9.56
CA SER A 74 20.88 -9.58 10.55
C SER A 74 20.06 -8.33 10.87
N ALA A 75 19.24 -7.87 9.92
CA ALA A 75 18.37 -6.71 10.07
C ALA A 75 17.31 -6.65 8.97
N GLY A 76 16.22 -5.93 9.25
CA GLY A 76 15.24 -5.46 8.27
C GLY A 76 14.97 -3.99 8.49
N HIS A 77 14.67 -3.24 7.42
CA HIS A 77 14.49 -1.80 7.47
C HIS A 77 13.47 -1.30 6.45
N ILE A 78 12.87 -0.11 6.74
CA ILE A 78 12.38 0.79 5.69
C ILE A 78 13.47 1.83 5.43
N HIS A 79 13.78 2.05 4.18
CA HIS A 79 14.64 3.10 3.69
C HIS A 79 13.82 4.20 3.01
N CYS A 80 14.17 5.46 3.24
CA CYS A 80 13.54 6.63 2.62
C CYS A 80 14.55 7.78 2.52
N CYS A 81 14.55 8.63 1.56
CA CYS A 81 13.77 8.63 0.34
C CYS A 81 14.79 8.73 -0.79
N THR A 82 14.81 7.79 -1.72
CA THR A 82 15.77 7.79 -2.83
C THR A 82 15.62 9.04 -3.70
N ALA A 83 16.69 9.43 -4.41
CA ALA A 83 16.65 10.59 -5.29
C ALA A 83 15.68 10.40 -6.47
N VAL A 84 15.58 9.16 -6.97
CA VAL A 84 14.73 8.79 -8.12
C VAL A 84 13.79 7.66 -7.67
N PRO A 85 12.49 7.69 -8.06
CA PRO A 85 11.55 6.62 -7.78
C PRO A 85 12.02 5.25 -8.29
N GLY A 86 11.87 4.21 -7.48
CA GLY A 86 12.15 2.83 -7.86
C GLY A 86 13.63 2.45 -7.99
N VAL A 87 14.58 3.37 -7.78
CA VAL A 87 16.02 3.09 -7.97
C VAL A 87 16.90 3.76 -6.91
N GLY A 88 18.12 3.22 -6.75
CA GLY A 88 19.14 3.79 -5.88
C GLY A 88 19.10 3.27 -4.46
N ASN A 89 20.03 3.75 -3.63
CA ASN A 89 20.17 3.41 -2.22
C ASN A 89 20.09 4.68 -1.38
N ILE A 90 19.54 4.54 -0.17
CA ILE A 90 19.46 5.61 0.83
C ILE A 90 19.59 5.00 2.23
N GLY A 91 19.89 5.82 3.22
CA GLY A 91 20.02 5.40 4.61
C GLY A 91 18.72 4.83 5.21
N VAL A 92 18.88 4.15 6.33
CA VAL A 92 17.77 3.58 7.12
C VAL A 92 16.88 4.71 7.63
N PHE A 93 15.58 4.55 7.46
CA PHE A 93 14.56 5.47 7.99
C PHE A 93 13.83 4.86 9.20
N VAL A 94 13.37 3.59 9.08
CA VAL A 94 12.77 2.83 10.19
C VAL A 94 13.51 1.51 10.33
N GLY A 95 14.20 1.31 11.46
CA GLY A 95 14.84 0.04 11.80
C GLY A 95 13.85 -0.93 12.44
N PHE A 96 13.83 -2.18 12.01
CA PHE A 96 12.94 -3.22 12.54
C PHE A 96 13.54 -3.83 13.81
N THR A 97 13.16 -3.29 14.97
CA THR A 97 13.60 -3.81 16.26
C THR A 97 13.06 -5.21 16.51
N GLY A 98 13.93 -6.14 16.93
CA GLY A 98 13.52 -7.53 17.16
C GLY A 98 13.25 -8.33 15.87
N PHE A 99 13.80 -7.90 14.73
CA PHE A 99 13.69 -8.66 13.49
C PHE A 99 14.26 -10.08 13.66
N PRO A 100 13.56 -11.14 13.18
CA PRO A 100 13.98 -12.53 13.41
C PRO A 100 15.31 -12.85 12.72
N GLY A 101 16.31 -13.29 13.51
CA GLY A 101 17.60 -13.76 13.02
C GLY A 101 17.52 -15.17 12.43
N ALA A 102 16.77 -15.36 11.36
CA ALA A 102 16.49 -16.64 10.71
C ALA A 102 16.61 -16.52 9.19
N VAL A 103 16.67 -17.66 8.48
CA VAL A 103 16.69 -17.71 7.01
C VAL A 103 15.29 -17.59 6.40
N SER A 104 14.26 -17.78 7.22
CA SER A 104 12.85 -17.61 6.85
C SER A 104 12.07 -17.22 8.09
N GLY A 105 11.05 -16.41 7.94
CA GLY A 105 10.26 -15.96 9.09
C GLY A 105 9.17 -14.95 8.73
N THR A 106 8.49 -14.52 9.79
CA THR A 106 7.50 -13.44 9.75
C THR A 106 7.87 -12.41 10.81
N TYR A 107 7.66 -11.16 10.49
CA TYR A 107 7.86 -10.02 11.38
C TYR A 107 6.64 -9.13 11.39
N ASP A 108 6.19 -8.77 12.60
CA ASP A 108 5.09 -7.84 12.83
C ASP A 108 5.51 -6.82 13.89
N ASN A 109 5.39 -5.54 13.55
CA ASN A 109 5.62 -4.46 14.53
C ASN A 109 4.92 -3.16 14.10
N THR A 110 4.72 -2.27 15.08
CA THR A 110 4.19 -0.92 14.84
C THR A 110 5.11 0.10 15.47
N PHE A 111 5.49 1.10 14.67
CA PHE A 111 6.39 2.19 15.07
C PHE A 111 5.62 3.50 15.15
N SER A 112 5.82 4.25 16.23
CA SER A 112 5.34 5.63 16.34
C SER A 112 6.43 6.57 15.85
N LEU A 113 6.09 7.47 14.96
CA LEU A 113 6.99 8.49 14.42
C LEU A 113 6.58 9.87 14.92
N THR A 114 7.51 10.82 14.86
CA THR A 114 7.12 12.23 14.95
C THR A 114 6.32 12.64 13.73
N ASN A 115 5.46 13.64 13.82
CA ASN A 115 4.68 14.15 12.68
C ASN A 115 5.60 14.46 11.46
N ALA A 116 6.75 15.10 11.69
CA ALA A 116 7.70 15.43 10.62
C ALA A 116 8.29 14.18 9.93
N ALA A 117 8.69 13.17 10.71
CA ALA A 117 9.22 11.92 10.18
C ALA A 117 8.13 11.15 9.44
N PHE A 118 6.91 11.09 9.99
CA PHE A 118 5.77 10.44 9.34
C PHE A 118 5.46 11.05 7.96
N ASN A 119 5.36 12.39 7.88
CA ASN A 119 5.09 13.07 6.62
C ASN A 119 6.23 12.90 5.60
N THR A 120 7.48 12.82 6.05
CA THR A 120 8.62 12.50 5.16
C THR A 120 8.46 11.10 4.57
N LEU A 121 8.16 10.10 5.41
CA LEU A 121 7.96 8.74 4.96
C LEU A 121 6.74 8.63 4.03
N LEU A 122 5.61 9.21 4.41
CA LEU A 122 4.38 9.22 3.62
C LEU A 122 4.63 9.78 2.21
N THR A 123 5.28 10.95 2.11
CA THR A 123 5.65 11.54 0.83
C THR A 123 6.58 10.61 0.04
N GLY A 124 7.61 10.06 0.70
CA GLY A 124 8.55 9.16 0.04
C GLY A 124 7.91 7.86 -0.47
N VAL A 125 6.93 7.32 0.24
CA VAL A 125 6.18 6.13 -0.21
C VAL A 125 5.23 6.48 -1.36
N MET A 126 4.51 7.59 -1.26
CA MET A 126 3.62 8.08 -2.35
C MET A 126 4.38 8.33 -3.64
N ASP A 127 5.61 8.83 -3.55
CA ASP A 127 6.48 9.11 -4.70
C ASP A 127 7.20 7.84 -5.21
N GLY A 128 7.00 6.65 -4.61
CA GLY A 128 7.71 5.42 -4.96
C GLY A 128 9.21 5.47 -4.64
N ARG A 129 9.62 6.24 -3.63
CA ARG A 129 11.01 6.51 -3.24
C ARG A 129 11.42 5.81 -1.93
N SER A 130 10.56 4.97 -1.38
CA SER A 130 10.79 4.21 -0.15
C SER A 130 10.74 2.72 -0.42
N TYR A 131 11.61 1.94 0.23
CA TYR A 131 11.68 0.50 0.06
C TYR A 131 11.90 -0.24 1.38
N VAL A 132 11.47 -1.49 1.43
CA VAL A 132 11.81 -2.44 2.50
C VAL A 132 13.02 -3.25 2.05
N ASN A 133 13.95 -3.52 2.97
CA ASN A 133 15.17 -4.28 2.72
C ASN A 133 15.46 -5.24 3.88
N ILE A 134 15.96 -6.44 3.56
CA ILE A 134 16.44 -7.45 4.53
C ILE A 134 17.91 -7.74 4.25
N HIS A 135 18.71 -7.69 5.30
CA HIS A 135 20.16 -7.86 5.28
C HIS A 135 20.56 -9.16 5.98
N ASN A 136 21.72 -9.69 5.61
CA ASN A 136 22.39 -10.75 6.34
C ASN A 136 23.91 -10.69 6.18
N ALA A 137 24.63 -11.66 6.74
CA ALA A 137 26.10 -11.68 6.71
C ALA A 137 26.67 -11.81 5.28
N ASN A 138 25.98 -12.52 4.36
CA ASN A 138 26.42 -12.69 2.98
C ASN A 138 26.13 -11.47 2.12
N PHE A 139 25.10 -10.70 2.49
CA PHE A 139 24.65 -9.49 1.81
C PHE A 139 24.47 -8.35 2.83
N PRO A 140 25.56 -7.74 3.33
CA PRO A 140 25.47 -6.68 4.33
C PRO A 140 24.77 -5.41 3.82
N ALA A 141 24.77 -5.18 2.50
CA ALA A 141 24.08 -4.07 1.86
C ALA A 141 22.59 -4.35 1.58
N GLY A 142 22.16 -5.62 1.72
CA GLY A 142 20.82 -6.12 1.47
C GLY A 142 20.80 -7.35 0.59
N GLU A 143 20.07 -8.38 0.98
CA GLU A 143 19.87 -9.59 0.18
C GLU A 143 18.61 -9.50 -0.69
N ILE A 144 17.53 -9.02 -0.13
CA ILE A 144 16.25 -8.82 -0.84
C ILE A 144 15.61 -7.49 -0.48
N ARG A 145 15.08 -6.80 -1.47
CA ARG A 145 14.34 -5.56 -1.24
C ARG A 145 13.18 -5.37 -2.23
N GLY A 146 12.30 -4.40 -1.92
CA GLY A 146 11.24 -3.97 -2.82
C GLY A 146 10.75 -2.56 -2.50
N PHE A 147 10.46 -1.77 -3.55
CA PHE A 147 9.86 -0.45 -3.40
C PHE A 147 8.38 -0.56 -3.09
N LEU A 148 7.92 0.22 -2.12
CA LEU A 148 6.54 0.24 -1.66
C LEU A 148 5.63 0.89 -2.70
N ALA A 149 4.50 0.25 -2.99
CA ALA A 149 3.45 0.76 -3.88
C ALA A 149 2.09 0.70 -3.19
N ALA A 150 1.25 1.70 -3.43
CA ALA A 150 -0.08 1.76 -2.82
C ALA A 150 -0.95 0.58 -3.25
N VAL A 151 -1.67 -0.01 -2.30
CA VAL A 151 -2.72 -0.99 -2.59
C VAL A 151 -4.02 -0.22 -2.80
N PRO A 152 -4.62 -0.25 -4.01
CA PRO A 152 -5.89 0.42 -4.25
C PRO A 152 -6.99 -0.16 -3.37
N GLU A 153 -7.75 0.69 -2.69
CA GLU A 153 -8.86 0.25 -1.83
C GLU A 153 -9.98 -0.39 -2.66
N PRO A 154 -10.66 -1.43 -2.12
CA PRO A 154 -11.81 -2.05 -2.79
C PRO A 154 -12.94 -1.04 -3.08
N SER A 155 -13.12 -0.02 -2.24
CA SER A 155 -14.05 1.10 -2.42
C SER A 155 -13.78 1.90 -3.70
N THR A 156 -12.53 2.09 -4.08
CA THR A 156 -12.13 2.78 -5.31
C THR A 156 -12.64 2.03 -6.55
N TYR A 157 -12.52 0.72 -6.58
CA TYR A 157 -13.06 -0.11 -7.66
C TYR A 157 -14.58 -0.09 -7.68
N ALA A 158 -15.24 -0.15 -6.51
CA ALA A 158 -16.70 -0.08 -6.40
C ALA A 158 -17.25 1.27 -6.89
N LEU A 159 -16.62 2.37 -6.53
CA LEU A 159 -16.98 3.71 -7.00
C LEU A 159 -16.74 3.88 -8.51
N MET A 160 -15.64 3.37 -9.03
CA MET A 160 -15.33 3.41 -10.45
C MET A 160 -16.37 2.61 -11.26
N LEU A 161 -16.68 1.37 -10.85
CA LEU A 161 -17.69 0.53 -11.50
C LEU A 161 -19.09 1.14 -11.38
N GLY A 162 -19.46 1.69 -10.21
CA GLY A 162 -20.70 2.39 -10.00
C GLY A 162 -20.84 3.63 -10.89
N GLY A 163 -19.79 4.43 -10.99
CA GLY A 163 -19.73 5.61 -11.87
C GLY A 163 -19.86 5.25 -13.35
N LEU A 164 -19.14 4.21 -13.82
CA LEU A 164 -19.26 3.71 -15.19
C LEU A 164 -20.65 3.15 -15.48
N GLY A 165 -21.27 2.44 -14.53
CA GLY A 165 -22.64 1.94 -14.63
C GLY A 165 -23.66 3.06 -14.80
N LEU A 166 -23.56 4.11 -13.98
CA LEU A 166 -24.41 5.29 -14.09
C LEU A 166 -24.22 6.03 -15.43
N ALA A 167 -22.97 6.25 -15.84
CA ALA A 167 -22.67 6.88 -17.13
C ALA A 167 -23.24 6.08 -18.31
N GLY A 168 -23.16 4.74 -18.27
CA GLY A 168 -23.75 3.85 -19.26
C GLY A 168 -25.27 3.95 -19.33
N LEU A 169 -25.95 4.03 -18.17
CA LEU A 169 -27.40 4.23 -18.09
C LEU A 169 -27.83 5.57 -18.69
N PHE A 170 -27.12 6.66 -18.41
CA PHE A 170 -27.41 7.98 -18.99
C PHE A 170 -27.17 8.00 -20.51
N ALA A 171 -26.08 7.39 -20.99
CA ALA A 171 -25.78 7.29 -22.41
C ALA A 171 -26.88 6.49 -23.16
N ARG A 172 -27.36 5.39 -22.58
CA ARG A 172 -28.46 4.60 -23.13
C ARG A 172 -29.78 5.39 -23.22
N ARG A 173 -30.13 6.15 -22.17
CA ARG A 173 -31.34 6.99 -22.17
C ARG A 173 -31.30 8.05 -23.28
N ARG A 174 -30.14 8.68 -23.54
CA ARG A 174 -29.98 9.70 -24.59
C ARG A 174 -30.11 9.14 -26.01
N ARG A 175 -29.89 7.82 -26.22
CA ARG A 175 -30.04 7.18 -27.53
C ARG A 175 -31.44 6.64 -27.79
N ALA A 176 -32.27 6.53 -26.75
CA ALA A 176 -33.63 5.98 -26.83
C ALA A 176 -34.73 7.08 -26.91
N GLY A 177 -34.37 8.35 -26.85
CA GLY A 177 -35.26 9.52 -27.09
C GLY A 177 -34.76 10.30 -28.29
#